data_878317de41a7012709c31f0232cf4f68
#
_entry.id   878317de41a7012709c31f0232cf4f68
#
_cell.length_a   1.000
_cell.length_b   1.000
_cell.length_c   1.000
_cell.angle_alpha   90.00
_cell.angle_beta   90.00
_cell.angle_gamma   90.00
#
_symmetry.space_group_name_H-M   'P 1'
#
loop_
_entity.id
_entity.type
_entity.pdbx_description
1 polymer ?
#
loop_
_entity_poly.entity_id
_entity_poly.type
_entity_poly.pdbx_seq_one_letter_code
_entity_poly.pdbx_strand_id
1 'polypeptide(L)'
;MKKLNSESLPKTRQNDVLYSVSRMSGFPQNIQGCSRDVLLETTEQYLQDRIQSGDTQARFLLGQLCFEEGWYEDALLHFAKVEDEDWRAIYQTGVMYYDGLGTEEDQRRGVKYMKRIMSSSSPRAEHLKYAAAYNLGRACYEGCGMRHSDVDAERWWLIAADNGNPKASVKAQSVLGMFYSRPPNKNLQKAFFWHSEACGNGSVESQGALGVMYFYGLGIQRNLHSALECLKEAAERGNVYAHGHLVSYYYNRKLFTKAAELAKKIVQCDNLDLLATAEDCLPVYTAKGIAMANFYLARCLHLGLGIKPDTDAAKQHYKKAACIDADVTSDLQCDVIYGRV
;
A
#
# COMPACT_ATOMS: atom_id res chain seq x y z
N MET A 1 -7.75 11.58 -10.30
CA MET A 1 -7.86 10.47 -9.33
C MET A 1 -6.56 9.69 -9.37
N LYS A 2 -5.86 9.51 -8.24
CA LYS A 2 -4.65 8.67 -8.23
C LYS A 2 -5.06 7.20 -8.29
N LYS A 3 -4.42 6.43 -9.18
CA LYS A 3 -4.69 4.98 -9.38
C LYS A 3 -4.47 4.21 -8.08
N LEU A 4 -5.34 3.24 -7.79
CA LEU A 4 -5.12 2.23 -6.77
C LEU A 4 -4.06 1.24 -7.29
N ASN A 5 -3.20 0.73 -6.40
CA ASN A 5 -2.24 -0.30 -6.80
C ASN A 5 -2.94 -1.64 -6.96
N SER A 6 -2.55 -2.42 -7.98
CA SER A 6 -3.00 -3.81 -8.12
C SER A 6 -2.64 -4.61 -6.87
N GLU A 7 -3.54 -5.50 -6.46
CA GLU A 7 -3.16 -6.56 -5.56
C GLU A 7 -2.34 -7.57 -6.38
N SER A 8 -1.02 -7.55 -6.20
CA SER A 8 -0.16 -8.64 -6.65
C SER A 8 -0.32 -9.83 -5.71
N LEU A 9 0.09 -11.02 -6.16
CA LEU A 9 0.28 -12.14 -5.21
C LEU A 9 1.11 -11.61 -4.05
N PRO A 10 0.77 -11.97 -2.78
CA PRO A 10 1.43 -11.40 -1.62
C PRO A 10 2.92 -11.43 -1.89
N LYS A 11 3.54 -10.24 -1.80
CA LYS A 11 5.00 -10.15 -1.76
C LYS A 11 5.38 -10.95 -0.51
N THR A 12 5.67 -12.21 -0.72
CA THR A 12 6.46 -12.94 0.24
C THR A 12 7.60 -12.00 0.57
N ARG A 13 7.92 -11.83 1.85
CA ARG A 13 8.93 -10.86 2.32
C ARG A 13 10.08 -10.85 1.32
N GLN A 14 10.51 -9.67 0.89
CA GLN A 14 11.66 -9.51 -0.04
C GLN A 14 12.66 -10.63 0.20
N ASN A 15 12.84 -11.54 -0.77
CA ASN A 15 13.71 -12.71 -0.79
C ASN A 15 13.06 -14.10 -0.59
N ASP A 16 11.76 -14.28 -0.53
CA ASP A 16 11.20 -15.60 -0.19
C ASP A 16 11.31 -16.60 -1.35
N VAL A 17 11.18 -16.17 -2.61
CA VAL A 17 11.44 -17.07 -3.75
C VAL A 17 12.93 -17.37 -3.78
N LEU A 18 13.78 -16.36 -3.69
CA LEU A 18 15.23 -16.51 -3.67
C LEU A 18 15.68 -17.43 -2.53
N TYR A 19 15.25 -17.21 -1.28
CA TYR A 19 15.65 -18.02 -0.13
C TYR A 19 14.98 -19.39 -0.09
N SER A 20 13.72 -19.53 -0.50
CA SER A 20 13.04 -20.82 -0.51
C SER A 20 13.62 -21.74 -1.57
N VAL A 21 13.93 -21.23 -2.76
CA VAL A 21 14.56 -22.00 -3.84
C VAL A 21 16.03 -22.28 -3.52
N SER A 22 16.78 -21.35 -2.95
CA SER A 22 18.17 -21.58 -2.53
C SER A 22 18.29 -22.73 -1.54
N ARG A 23 17.32 -22.89 -0.64
CA ARG A 23 17.28 -24.05 0.28
C ARG A 23 17.01 -25.37 -0.45
N MET A 24 16.19 -25.34 -1.51
CA MET A 24 15.89 -26.54 -2.32
C MET A 24 17.05 -26.93 -3.23
N SER A 25 17.90 -25.99 -3.65
CA SER A 25 19.04 -26.22 -4.54
C SER A 25 20.24 -26.87 -3.88
N GLY A 26 20.17 -27.22 -2.57
CA GLY A 26 21.27 -27.88 -1.86
C GLY A 26 22.41 -26.94 -1.48
N PHE A 27 22.17 -25.64 -1.43
CA PHE A 27 23.14 -24.68 -0.89
C PHE A 27 23.58 -25.08 0.52
N PRO A 28 24.88 -24.92 0.88
CA PRO A 28 25.32 -25.15 2.23
C PRO A 28 24.50 -24.38 3.24
N GLN A 29 24.21 -24.93 4.40
CA GLN A 29 23.32 -24.39 5.44
C GLN A 29 23.70 -22.98 5.93
N ASN A 30 24.77 -22.36 5.42
CA ASN A 30 25.28 -21.05 5.80
C ASN A 30 25.08 -20.02 4.68
N ILE A 31 23.81 -19.79 4.30
CA ILE A 31 23.41 -18.73 3.34
C ILE A 31 23.82 -17.33 3.84
N GLN A 32 24.08 -17.16 5.15
CA GLN A 32 24.41 -15.88 5.78
C GLN A 32 25.74 -15.25 5.33
N GLY A 33 26.57 -15.95 4.56
CA GLY A 33 27.86 -15.45 4.06
C GLY A 33 27.94 -15.21 2.54
N CYS A 34 26.89 -15.57 1.78
CA CYS A 34 26.87 -15.37 0.33
C CYS A 34 26.33 -13.98 -0.05
N SER A 35 26.94 -13.33 -1.06
CA SER A 35 26.36 -12.10 -1.61
C SER A 35 25.01 -12.40 -2.28
N ARG A 36 24.11 -11.41 -2.31
CA ARG A 36 22.80 -11.54 -2.94
C ARG A 36 22.92 -11.94 -4.42
N ASP A 37 23.90 -11.40 -5.12
CA ASP A 37 24.13 -11.66 -6.54
C ASP A 37 24.47 -13.13 -6.80
N VAL A 38 25.34 -13.74 -5.97
CA VAL A 38 25.68 -15.18 -6.06
C VAL A 38 24.46 -16.06 -5.78
N LEU A 39 23.61 -15.67 -4.81
CA LEU A 39 22.39 -16.41 -4.51
C LEU A 39 21.41 -16.33 -5.69
N LEU A 40 21.29 -15.16 -6.32
CA LEU A 40 20.42 -14.92 -7.46
C LEU A 40 20.84 -15.78 -8.66
N GLU A 41 22.12 -15.69 -9.03
CA GLU A 41 22.71 -16.40 -10.17
C GLU A 41 22.55 -17.94 -10.01
N THR A 42 22.82 -18.45 -8.81
CA THR A 42 22.67 -19.89 -8.56
C THR A 42 21.22 -20.34 -8.50
N THR A 43 20.32 -19.51 -7.98
CA THR A 43 18.88 -19.79 -7.95
C THR A 43 18.32 -19.82 -9.38
N GLU A 44 18.72 -18.86 -10.19
CA GLU A 44 18.34 -18.80 -11.60
C GLU A 44 18.82 -20.05 -12.35
N GLN A 45 20.08 -20.41 -12.22
CA GLN A 45 20.63 -21.61 -12.87
C GLN A 45 19.90 -22.87 -12.44
N TYR A 46 19.64 -23.05 -11.15
CA TYR A 46 18.89 -24.19 -10.64
C TYR A 46 17.48 -24.27 -11.23
N LEU A 47 16.77 -23.14 -11.33
CA LEU A 47 15.44 -23.10 -11.91
C LEU A 47 15.48 -23.38 -13.41
N GLN A 48 16.49 -22.88 -14.12
CA GLN A 48 16.70 -23.16 -15.55
C GLN A 48 16.92 -24.66 -15.81
N ASP A 49 17.74 -25.34 -15.01
CA ASP A 49 17.99 -26.78 -15.12
C ASP A 49 16.69 -27.59 -14.90
N ARG A 50 15.88 -27.18 -13.91
CA ARG A 50 14.56 -27.76 -13.66
C ARG A 50 13.60 -27.57 -14.82
N ILE A 51 13.61 -26.38 -15.42
CA ILE A 51 12.78 -26.06 -16.59
C ILE A 51 13.17 -26.93 -17.78
N GLN A 52 14.47 -27.19 -17.99
CA GLN A 52 14.94 -28.09 -19.05
C GLN A 52 14.47 -29.53 -18.83
N SER A 53 14.28 -29.96 -17.58
CA SER A 53 13.69 -31.25 -17.23
C SER A 53 12.16 -31.30 -17.32
N GLY A 54 11.50 -30.20 -17.75
CA GLY A 54 10.06 -30.14 -17.96
C GLY A 54 9.24 -29.68 -16.74
N ASP A 55 9.89 -29.10 -15.73
CA ASP A 55 9.20 -28.62 -14.52
C ASP A 55 8.51 -27.25 -14.76
N THR A 56 7.19 -27.28 -14.92
CA THR A 56 6.38 -26.04 -15.13
C THR A 56 6.31 -25.18 -13.88
N GLN A 57 6.40 -25.78 -12.69
CA GLN A 57 6.45 -25.03 -11.42
C GLN A 57 7.75 -24.23 -11.31
N ALA A 58 8.89 -24.81 -11.72
CA ALA A 58 10.15 -24.08 -11.77
C ALA A 58 10.08 -22.87 -12.72
N ARG A 59 9.37 -23.00 -13.84
CA ARG A 59 9.15 -21.88 -14.76
C ARG A 59 8.32 -20.76 -14.14
N PHE A 60 7.25 -21.10 -13.41
CA PHE A 60 6.48 -20.10 -12.68
C PHE A 60 7.34 -19.40 -11.61
N LEU A 61 8.16 -20.16 -10.84
CA LEU A 61 9.04 -19.59 -9.83
C LEU A 61 10.11 -18.68 -10.44
N LEU A 62 10.65 -19.01 -11.60
CA LEU A 62 11.60 -18.12 -12.31
C LEU A 62 10.91 -16.83 -12.77
N GLY A 63 9.71 -16.92 -13.31
CA GLY A 63 8.89 -15.74 -13.63
C GLY A 63 8.62 -14.87 -12.39
N GLN A 64 8.33 -15.49 -11.25
CA GLN A 64 8.10 -14.78 -9.98
C GLN A 64 9.39 -14.11 -9.48
N LEU A 65 10.54 -14.78 -9.59
CA LEU A 65 11.86 -14.21 -9.25
C LEU A 65 12.16 -12.99 -10.12
N CYS A 66 11.99 -13.10 -11.43
CA CYS A 66 12.16 -11.97 -12.36
C CYS A 66 11.21 -10.81 -12.01
N PHE A 67 9.96 -11.10 -11.65
CA PHE A 67 9.00 -10.08 -11.23
C PHE A 67 9.43 -9.36 -9.95
N GLU A 68 9.95 -10.08 -8.95
CA GLU A 68 10.44 -9.52 -7.69
C GLU A 68 11.71 -8.67 -7.88
N GLU A 69 12.58 -9.06 -8.84
CA GLU A 69 13.78 -8.28 -9.21
C GLU A 69 13.47 -7.09 -10.13
N GLY A 70 12.22 -6.95 -10.62
CA GLY A 70 11.83 -5.88 -11.53
C GLY A 70 12.15 -6.16 -13.02
N TRP A 71 12.56 -7.37 -13.36
CA TRP A 71 12.80 -7.81 -14.74
C TRP A 71 11.48 -8.24 -15.38
N TYR A 72 10.60 -7.26 -15.57
CA TYR A 72 9.20 -7.51 -15.91
C TYR A 72 9.02 -8.16 -17.29
N GLU A 73 9.85 -7.84 -18.29
CA GLU A 73 9.76 -8.45 -19.63
C GLU A 73 10.03 -9.95 -19.54
N ASP A 74 11.09 -10.37 -18.84
CA ASP A 74 11.43 -11.76 -18.62
C ASP A 74 10.38 -12.48 -17.79
N ALA A 75 9.86 -11.84 -16.76
CA ALA A 75 8.78 -12.37 -15.94
C ALA A 75 7.55 -12.71 -16.81
N LEU A 76 7.13 -11.77 -17.68
CA LEU A 76 6.00 -11.96 -18.57
C LEU A 76 6.22 -13.13 -19.54
N LEU A 77 7.43 -13.26 -20.12
CA LEU A 77 7.80 -14.38 -20.98
C LEU A 77 7.69 -15.74 -20.27
N HIS A 78 8.14 -15.81 -19.01
CA HIS A 78 8.03 -17.03 -18.23
C HIS A 78 6.59 -17.37 -17.87
N PHE A 79 5.79 -16.41 -17.43
CA PHE A 79 4.37 -16.62 -17.09
C PHE A 79 3.55 -17.03 -18.33
N ALA A 80 3.75 -16.38 -19.46
CA ALA A 80 3.04 -16.70 -20.70
C ALA A 80 3.24 -18.15 -21.17
N LYS A 81 4.40 -18.76 -20.87
CA LYS A 81 4.69 -20.17 -21.25
C LYS A 81 3.99 -21.20 -20.38
N VAL A 82 3.44 -20.83 -19.22
CA VAL A 82 2.75 -21.71 -18.26
C VAL A 82 1.33 -21.28 -17.95
N GLU A 83 0.80 -20.26 -18.61
CA GLU A 83 -0.53 -19.71 -18.32
C GLU A 83 -1.68 -20.71 -18.58
N ASP A 84 -1.48 -21.73 -19.40
CA ASP A 84 -2.50 -22.77 -19.61
C ASP A 84 -2.53 -23.82 -18.50
N GLU A 85 -1.48 -23.93 -17.71
CA GLU A 85 -1.30 -24.95 -16.67
C GLU A 85 -1.37 -24.38 -15.24
N ASP A 86 -0.99 -23.09 -15.05
CA ASP A 86 -0.88 -22.47 -13.72
C ASP A 86 -1.74 -21.21 -13.60
N TRP A 87 -2.79 -21.28 -12.76
CA TRP A 87 -3.67 -20.16 -12.48
C TRP A 87 -2.97 -18.93 -11.88
N ARG A 88 -1.85 -19.13 -11.17
CA ARG A 88 -1.03 -18.04 -10.65
C ARG A 88 -0.36 -17.26 -11.79
N ALA A 89 0.10 -17.97 -12.83
CA ALA A 89 0.65 -17.33 -14.02
C ALA A 89 -0.42 -16.51 -14.76
N ILE A 90 -1.65 -17.07 -14.93
CA ILE A 90 -2.80 -16.34 -15.48
C ILE A 90 -3.04 -15.04 -14.69
N TYR A 91 -3.01 -15.12 -13.37
CA TYR A 91 -3.23 -13.97 -12.49
C TYR A 91 -2.15 -12.91 -12.67
N GLN A 92 -0.86 -13.30 -12.56
CA GLN A 92 0.27 -12.37 -12.72
C GLN A 92 0.32 -11.72 -14.10
N THR A 93 0.11 -12.50 -15.16
CA THR A 93 -0.02 -11.99 -16.54
C THR A 93 -1.13 -10.95 -16.64
N GLY A 94 -2.27 -11.19 -15.99
CA GLY A 94 -3.38 -10.24 -15.93
C GLY A 94 -3.02 -8.94 -15.23
N VAL A 95 -2.31 -9.01 -14.11
CA VAL A 95 -1.79 -7.82 -13.38
C VAL A 95 -0.81 -7.05 -14.25
N MET A 96 0.13 -7.75 -14.90
CA MET A 96 1.18 -7.13 -15.73
C MET A 96 0.59 -6.39 -16.93
N TYR A 97 -0.40 -6.96 -17.64
CA TYR A 97 -1.11 -6.23 -18.70
C TYR A 97 -1.91 -5.04 -18.17
N TYR A 98 -2.53 -5.18 -16.99
CA TYR A 98 -3.33 -4.08 -16.44
C TYR A 98 -2.47 -2.89 -16.04
N ASP A 99 -1.30 -3.12 -15.44
CA ASP A 99 -0.41 -2.08 -14.92
C ASP A 99 0.72 -1.68 -15.90
N GLY A 100 0.85 -2.34 -17.07
CA GLY A 100 1.90 -2.09 -18.06
C GLY A 100 3.29 -2.50 -17.56
N LEU A 101 3.40 -3.64 -16.87
CA LEU A 101 4.67 -4.15 -16.35
C LEU A 101 5.31 -5.11 -17.37
N GLY A 102 6.44 -4.73 -17.96
CA GLY A 102 7.14 -5.48 -19.00
C GLY A 102 6.38 -5.57 -20.34
N THR A 103 5.33 -4.78 -20.51
CA THR A 103 4.53 -4.66 -21.73
C THR A 103 3.84 -3.30 -21.76
N GLU A 104 3.28 -2.93 -22.92
CA GLU A 104 2.35 -1.81 -22.99
C GLU A 104 1.10 -2.10 -22.15
N GLU A 105 0.59 -1.04 -21.52
CA GLU A 105 -0.62 -1.12 -20.68
C GLU A 105 -1.84 -1.52 -21.53
N ASP A 106 -2.40 -2.72 -21.27
CA ASP A 106 -3.66 -3.21 -21.84
C ASP A 106 -4.62 -3.62 -20.72
N GLN A 107 -5.32 -2.65 -20.17
CA GLN A 107 -6.26 -2.84 -19.07
C GLN A 107 -7.43 -3.76 -19.46
N ARG A 108 -7.88 -3.73 -20.72
CA ARG A 108 -8.95 -4.62 -21.19
C ARG A 108 -8.51 -6.07 -21.17
N ARG A 109 -7.27 -6.32 -21.55
CA ARG A 109 -6.68 -7.66 -21.51
C ARG A 109 -6.50 -8.11 -20.07
N GLY A 110 -5.97 -7.25 -19.18
CA GLY A 110 -5.85 -7.53 -17.76
C GLY A 110 -7.18 -7.93 -17.12
N VAL A 111 -8.25 -7.17 -17.40
CA VAL A 111 -9.62 -7.47 -16.91
C VAL A 111 -10.12 -8.84 -17.45
N LYS A 112 -9.80 -9.24 -18.71
CA LYS A 112 -10.18 -10.57 -19.23
C LYS A 112 -9.54 -11.69 -18.43
N TYR A 113 -8.25 -11.55 -18.06
CA TYR A 113 -7.55 -12.53 -17.22
C TYR A 113 -8.22 -12.66 -15.84
N MET A 114 -8.55 -11.54 -15.19
CA MET A 114 -9.24 -11.56 -13.88
C MET A 114 -10.62 -12.22 -13.98
N LYS A 115 -11.40 -11.94 -15.04
CA LYS A 115 -12.70 -12.59 -15.29
C LYS A 115 -12.55 -14.09 -15.55
N ARG A 116 -11.50 -14.54 -16.25
CA ARG A 116 -11.19 -15.97 -16.47
C ARG A 116 -11.01 -16.68 -15.12
N ILE A 117 -10.31 -16.06 -14.16
CA ILE A 117 -10.14 -16.61 -12.80
C ILE A 117 -11.49 -16.70 -12.09
N MET A 118 -12.27 -15.61 -12.10
CA MET A 118 -13.57 -15.57 -11.41
C MET A 118 -14.56 -16.59 -11.94
N SER A 119 -14.55 -16.88 -13.23
CA SER A 119 -15.43 -17.85 -13.88
C SER A 119 -14.98 -19.30 -13.73
N SER A 120 -13.78 -19.54 -13.21
CA SER A 120 -13.23 -20.88 -13.08
C SER A 120 -13.89 -21.67 -11.95
N SER A 121 -14.22 -22.94 -12.21
CA SER A 121 -14.62 -23.91 -11.22
C SER A 121 -13.46 -24.74 -10.65
N SER A 122 -12.22 -24.46 -11.10
CA SER A 122 -11.04 -25.19 -10.63
C SER A 122 -10.71 -24.88 -9.17
N PRO A 123 -10.54 -25.89 -8.30
CA PRO A 123 -10.11 -25.67 -6.92
C PRO A 123 -8.75 -24.97 -6.82
N ARG A 124 -7.91 -25.10 -7.87
CA ARG A 124 -6.59 -24.43 -7.94
C ARG A 124 -6.71 -22.92 -8.16
N ALA A 125 -7.81 -22.44 -8.74
CA ALA A 125 -8.07 -21.01 -8.95
C ALA A 125 -8.74 -20.34 -7.74
N GLU A 126 -9.31 -21.11 -6.81
CA GLU A 126 -10.16 -20.60 -5.73
C GLU A 126 -9.47 -19.55 -4.86
N HIS A 127 -8.21 -19.80 -4.49
CA HIS A 127 -7.44 -18.88 -3.65
C HIS A 127 -7.08 -17.55 -4.35
N LEU A 128 -7.18 -17.47 -5.68
CA LEU A 128 -6.90 -16.27 -6.46
C LEU A 128 -8.15 -15.41 -6.69
N LYS A 129 -9.35 -15.94 -6.43
CA LYS A 129 -10.60 -15.23 -6.69
C LYS A 129 -10.73 -13.95 -5.88
N TYR A 130 -10.27 -13.92 -4.64
CA TYR A 130 -10.31 -12.72 -3.80
C TYR A 130 -9.44 -11.59 -4.37
N ALA A 131 -8.22 -11.91 -4.78
CA ALA A 131 -7.31 -10.96 -5.41
C ALA A 131 -7.81 -10.52 -6.80
N ALA A 132 -8.37 -11.45 -7.59
CA ALA A 132 -8.99 -11.13 -8.88
C ALA A 132 -10.22 -10.22 -8.72
N ALA A 133 -11.07 -10.48 -7.72
CA ALA A 133 -12.22 -9.63 -7.40
C ALA A 133 -11.78 -8.23 -6.96
N TYR A 134 -10.73 -8.11 -6.15
CA TYR A 134 -10.16 -6.82 -5.80
C TYR A 134 -9.75 -6.01 -7.04
N ASN A 135 -9.02 -6.61 -7.96
CA ASN A 135 -8.57 -5.94 -9.19
C ASN A 135 -9.74 -5.60 -10.13
N LEU A 136 -10.80 -6.42 -10.19
CA LEU A 136 -12.04 -6.08 -10.91
C LEU A 136 -12.77 -4.90 -10.28
N GLY A 137 -12.82 -4.83 -8.95
CA GLY A 137 -13.37 -3.69 -8.24
C GLY A 137 -12.60 -2.40 -8.54
N ARG A 138 -11.26 -2.48 -8.55
CA ARG A 138 -10.39 -1.38 -8.96
C ARG A 138 -10.68 -0.94 -10.40
N ALA A 139 -10.77 -1.88 -11.34
CA ALA A 139 -11.06 -1.60 -12.74
C ALA A 139 -12.43 -0.92 -12.93
N CYS A 140 -13.46 -1.34 -12.18
CA CYS A 140 -14.76 -0.69 -12.16
C CYS A 140 -14.69 0.73 -11.59
N TYR A 141 -13.98 0.92 -10.49
CA TYR A 141 -13.88 2.21 -9.82
C TYR A 141 -13.09 3.24 -10.64
N GLU A 142 -12.00 2.82 -11.27
CA GLU A 142 -11.18 3.68 -12.13
C GLU A 142 -11.78 3.88 -13.53
N GLY A 143 -12.68 2.99 -13.96
CA GLY A 143 -13.21 2.98 -15.32
C GLY A 143 -12.18 2.51 -16.36
N CYS A 144 -11.20 1.74 -15.92
CA CYS A 144 -10.06 1.28 -16.69
C CYS A 144 -10.24 -0.17 -17.16
N GLY A 145 -10.24 -0.39 -18.47
CA GLY A 145 -10.50 -1.72 -19.06
C GLY A 145 -11.97 -2.17 -19.00
N MET A 146 -12.82 -1.48 -18.23
CA MET A 146 -14.27 -1.68 -18.16
C MET A 146 -14.99 -0.37 -17.79
N ARG A 147 -16.33 -0.36 -17.88
CA ARG A 147 -17.11 0.82 -17.58
C ARG A 147 -17.00 1.21 -16.11
N HIS A 148 -16.82 2.50 -15.83
CA HIS A 148 -16.85 3.04 -14.46
C HIS A 148 -18.22 2.78 -13.80
N SER A 149 -18.18 2.24 -12.59
CA SER A 149 -19.37 1.98 -11.77
C SER A 149 -18.96 1.80 -10.30
N ASP A 150 -19.31 2.75 -9.45
CA ASP A 150 -19.09 2.66 -8.00
C ASP A 150 -19.85 1.46 -7.39
N VAL A 151 -21.04 1.18 -7.88
CA VAL A 151 -21.89 0.08 -7.39
C VAL A 151 -21.25 -1.29 -7.70
N ASP A 152 -20.73 -1.47 -8.92
CA ASP A 152 -20.07 -2.73 -9.28
C ASP A 152 -18.69 -2.83 -8.60
N ALA A 153 -17.98 -1.72 -8.40
CA ALA A 153 -16.74 -1.68 -7.64
C ALA A 153 -16.97 -2.14 -6.19
N GLU A 154 -17.99 -1.58 -5.52
CA GLU A 154 -18.40 -2.00 -4.17
C GLU A 154 -18.69 -3.51 -4.12
N ARG A 155 -19.49 -4.03 -5.06
CA ARG A 155 -19.83 -5.47 -5.11
C ARG A 155 -18.59 -6.36 -5.25
N TRP A 156 -17.66 -6.01 -6.14
CA TRP A 156 -16.42 -6.76 -6.32
C TRP A 156 -15.53 -6.70 -5.08
N TRP A 157 -15.40 -5.53 -4.44
CA TRP A 157 -14.61 -5.41 -3.21
C TRP A 157 -15.26 -6.13 -2.03
N LEU A 158 -16.59 -6.17 -1.95
CA LEU A 158 -17.29 -6.97 -0.93
C LEU A 158 -17.02 -8.47 -1.11
N ILE A 159 -16.99 -8.97 -2.35
CA ILE A 159 -16.59 -10.36 -2.63
C ILE A 159 -15.12 -10.58 -2.20
N ALA A 160 -14.22 -9.66 -2.55
CA ALA A 160 -12.81 -9.77 -2.21
C ALA A 160 -12.54 -9.67 -0.70
N ALA A 161 -13.31 -8.85 0.00
CA ALA A 161 -13.19 -8.60 1.44
C ALA A 161 -13.78 -9.69 2.32
N ASP A 162 -14.56 -10.62 1.78
CA ASP A 162 -15.26 -11.77 2.39
C ASP A 162 -14.97 -11.96 3.90
N ASN A 163 -15.71 -11.20 4.72
CA ASN A 163 -15.45 -11.09 6.15
C ASN A 163 -15.54 -12.46 6.83
N GLY A 164 -14.49 -12.79 7.60
CA GLY A 164 -14.36 -14.08 8.28
C GLY A 164 -13.60 -15.15 7.50
N ASN A 165 -13.23 -14.89 6.24
CA ASN A 165 -12.39 -15.80 5.47
C ASN A 165 -10.90 -15.41 5.59
N PRO A 166 -10.01 -16.30 6.08
CA PRO A 166 -8.58 -15.99 6.22
C PRO A 166 -7.85 -15.75 4.89
N LYS A 167 -8.49 -16.07 3.75
CA LYS A 167 -7.96 -15.81 2.39
C LYS A 167 -8.49 -14.51 1.78
N ALA A 168 -9.37 -13.80 2.49
CA ALA A 168 -9.92 -12.54 2.02
C ALA A 168 -8.83 -11.49 1.80
N SER A 169 -9.08 -10.59 0.85
CA SER A 169 -8.16 -9.51 0.54
C SER A 169 -8.20 -8.41 1.61
N VAL A 170 -7.12 -8.27 2.37
CA VAL A 170 -6.94 -7.16 3.32
C VAL A 170 -6.94 -5.80 2.60
N LYS A 171 -6.43 -5.77 1.36
CA LYS A 171 -6.49 -4.56 0.52
C LYS A 171 -7.93 -4.19 0.17
N ALA A 172 -8.79 -5.16 -0.13
CA ALA A 172 -10.21 -4.91 -0.38
C ALA A 172 -10.91 -4.32 0.85
N GLN A 173 -10.61 -4.84 2.04
CA GLN A 173 -11.13 -4.31 3.31
C GLN A 173 -10.67 -2.86 3.53
N SER A 174 -9.38 -2.56 3.32
CA SER A 174 -8.85 -1.18 3.43
C SER A 174 -9.49 -0.24 2.42
N VAL A 175 -9.65 -0.68 1.16
CA VAL A 175 -10.27 0.13 0.10
C VAL A 175 -11.75 0.37 0.36
N LEU A 176 -12.51 -0.60 0.89
CA LEU A 176 -13.90 -0.40 1.34
C LEU A 176 -13.98 0.64 2.46
N GLY A 177 -13.06 0.61 3.41
CA GLY A 177 -12.94 1.64 4.44
C GLY A 177 -12.76 3.04 3.85
N MET A 178 -11.87 3.18 2.88
CA MET A 178 -11.65 4.45 2.18
C MET A 178 -12.84 4.86 1.29
N PHE A 179 -13.45 3.92 0.59
CA PHE A 179 -14.62 4.13 -0.27
C PHE A 179 -15.78 4.72 0.52
N TYR A 180 -16.07 4.18 1.70
CA TYR A 180 -17.11 4.72 2.57
C TYR A 180 -16.69 5.96 3.37
N SER A 181 -15.43 6.35 3.34
CA SER A 181 -14.96 7.58 4.00
C SER A 181 -15.23 8.85 3.18
N ARG A 182 -15.55 8.72 1.88
CA ARG A 182 -15.62 9.84 0.92
C ARG A 182 -16.97 9.95 0.20
N PRO A 183 -17.39 11.17 -0.17
CA PRO A 183 -18.48 11.33 -1.13
C PRO A 183 -18.16 10.69 -2.50
N PRO A 184 -19.16 10.21 -3.25
CA PRO A 184 -20.58 10.21 -2.94
C PRO A 184 -21.04 9.11 -1.98
N ASN A 185 -20.19 8.09 -1.70
CA ASN A 185 -20.54 6.87 -1.00
C ASN A 185 -20.34 6.95 0.53
N LYS A 186 -20.23 8.16 1.08
CA LYS A 186 -19.87 8.41 2.48
C LYS A 186 -20.80 7.74 3.47
N ASN A 187 -20.25 6.79 4.22
CA ASN A 187 -20.87 6.14 5.37
C ASN A 187 -19.78 5.83 6.40
N LEU A 188 -19.63 6.71 7.38
CA LEU A 188 -18.51 6.63 8.34
C LEU A 188 -18.59 5.42 9.27
N GLN A 189 -19.77 4.87 9.56
CA GLN A 189 -19.92 3.64 10.35
C GLN A 189 -19.40 2.43 9.55
N LYS A 190 -19.79 2.31 8.26
CA LYS A 190 -19.22 1.29 7.37
C LYS A 190 -17.72 1.48 7.18
N ALA A 191 -17.24 2.73 7.04
CA ALA A 191 -15.81 3.02 6.93
C ALA A 191 -15.05 2.53 8.17
N PHE A 192 -15.56 2.84 9.37
CA PHE A 192 -14.98 2.38 10.62
C PHE A 192 -14.93 0.85 10.71
N PHE A 193 -16.05 0.19 10.38
CA PHE A 193 -16.12 -1.26 10.35
C PHE A 193 -15.03 -1.88 9.48
N TRP A 194 -14.95 -1.45 8.21
CA TRP A 194 -14.00 -2.04 7.27
C TRP A 194 -12.54 -1.72 7.59
N HIS A 195 -12.24 -0.51 8.08
CA HIS A 195 -10.90 -0.21 8.59
C HIS A 195 -10.55 -1.04 9.83
N SER A 196 -11.52 -1.35 10.70
CA SER A 196 -11.29 -2.22 11.87
C SER A 196 -10.97 -3.65 11.44
N GLU A 197 -11.72 -4.21 10.48
CA GLU A 197 -11.45 -5.52 9.90
C GLU A 197 -10.06 -5.58 9.24
N ALA A 198 -9.75 -4.61 8.39
CA ALA A 198 -8.44 -4.54 7.74
C ALA A 198 -7.29 -4.39 8.75
N CYS A 199 -7.46 -3.59 9.79
CA CYS A 199 -6.48 -3.43 10.86
C CYS A 199 -6.27 -4.73 11.63
N GLY A 200 -7.35 -5.44 12.00
CA GLY A 200 -7.29 -6.76 12.62
C GLY A 200 -6.54 -7.80 11.77
N ASN A 201 -6.60 -7.66 10.45
CA ASN A 201 -5.87 -8.47 9.47
C ASN A 201 -4.49 -7.91 9.08
N GLY A 202 -3.98 -6.92 9.82
CA GLY A 202 -2.61 -6.43 9.73
C GLY A 202 -2.38 -5.22 8.84
N SER A 203 -3.43 -4.56 8.30
CA SER A 203 -3.28 -3.34 7.48
C SER A 203 -2.76 -2.16 8.30
N VAL A 204 -1.56 -1.71 8.01
CA VAL A 204 -0.96 -0.52 8.63
C VAL A 204 -1.67 0.77 8.19
N GLU A 205 -2.10 0.82 6.93
CA GLU A 205 -2.87 1.93 6.39
C GLU A 205 -4.20 2.12 7.13
N SER A 206 -4.95 1.02 7.32
CA SER A 206 -6.21 1.07 8.05
C SER A 206 -6.01 1.34 9.54
N GLN A 207 -4.92 0.92 10.14
CA GLN A 207 -4.56 1.27 11.51
C GLN A 207 -4.36 2.79 11.68
N GLY A 208 -3.68 3.43 10.73
CA GLY A 208 -3.56 4.90 10.69
C GLY A 208 -4.91 5.59 10.51
N ALA A 209 -5.75 5.07 9.60
CA ALA A 209 -7.11 5.60 9.39
C ALA A 209 -7.98 5.50 10.65
N LEU A 210 -7.96 4.35 11.36
CA LEU A 210 -8.66 4.20 12.65
C LEU A 210 -8.20 5.21 13.68
N GLY A 211 -6.89 5.44 13.78
CA GLY A 211 -6.36 6.46 14.68
C GLY A 211 -6.98 7.84 14.42
N VAL A 212 -7.12 8.22 13.15
CA VAL A 212 -7.78 9.47 12.75
C VAL A 212 -9.28 9.43 13.04
N MET A 213 -9.96 8.31 12.79
CA MET A 213 -11.39 8.16 13.07
C MET A 213 -11.68 8.30 14.57
N TYR A 214 -10.89 7.67 15.44
CA TYR A 214 -10.98 7.87 16.89
C TYR A 214 -10.66 9.30 17.34
N PHE A 215 -9.68 9.95 16.68
CA PHE A 215 -9.25 11.29 17.04
C PHE A 215 -10.35 12.34 16.81
N TYR A 216 -11.06 12.23 15.67
CA TYR A 216 -12.10 13.18 15.29
C TYR A 216 -13.53 12.70 15.61
N GLY A 217 -13.73 11.44 16.00
CA GLY A 217 -15.04 10.88 16.23
C GLY A 217 -15.79 10.57 14.93
N LEU A 218 -15.10 10.03 13.92
CA LEU A 218 -15.66 9.75 12.59
C LEU A 218 -16.27 8.35 12.55
N GLY A 219 -17.59 8.25 12.57
CA GLY A 219 -18.31 6.97 12.56
C GLY A 219 -18.26 6.18 13.86
N ILE A 220 -17.55 6.67 14.86
CA ILE A 220 -17.39 6.13 16.20
C ILE A 220 -17.31 7.27 17.21
N GLN A 221 -17.57 7.00 18.48
CA GLN A 221 -17.37 7.99 19.54
C GLN A 221 -15.88 8.37 19.65
N ARG A 222 -15.62 9.67 19.76
CA ARG A 222 -14.26 10.20 19.93
C ARG A 222 -13.57 9.56 21.12
N ASN A 223 -12.39 8.99 20.90
CA ASN A 223 -11.56 8.37 21.93
C ASN A 223 -10.08 8.70 21.68
N LEU A 224 -9.55 9.66 22.44
CA LEU A 224 -8.16 10.12 22.27
C LEU A 224 -7.13 9.08 22.72
N HIS A 225 -7.48 8.17 23.63
CA HIS A 225 -6.57 7.09 24.06
C HIS A 225 -6.36 6.09 22.90
N SER A 226 -7.47 5.54 22.38
CA SER A 226 -7.40 4.62 21.23
C SER A 226 -6.81 5.28 19.98
N ALA A 227 -7.10 6.57 19.75
CA ALA A 227 -6.48 7.33 18.67
C ALA A 227 -4.95 7.34 18.79
N LEU A 228 -4.44 7.64 19.98
CA LEU A 228 -2.99 7.72 20.21
C LEU A 228 -2.31 6.37 20.09
N GLU A 229 -2.94 5.29 20.56
CA GLU A 229 -2.42 3.92 20.41
C GLU A 229 -2.34 3.53 18.95
N CYS A 230 -3.46 3.62 18.20
CA CYS A 230 -3.48 3.30 16.78
C CYS A 230 -2.47 4.12 15.96
N LEU A 231 -2.39 5.44 16.20
CA LEU A 231 -1.45 6.32 15.50
C LEU A 231 0.01 5.98 15.82
N LYS A 232 0.34 5.65 17.09
CA LYS A 232 1.71 5.27 17.47
C LYS A 232 2.14 3.96 16.81
N GLU A 233 1.31 2.93 16.93
CA GLU A 233 1.60 1.63 16.35
C GLU A 233 1.72 1.71 14.82
N ALA A 234 0.81 2.44 14.16
CA ALA A 234 0.90 2.65 12.72
C ALA A 234 2.19 3.39 12.33
N ALA A 235 2.56 4.43 13.09
CA ALA A 235 3.77 5.20 12.87
C ALA A 235 5.05 4.37 13.10
N GLU A 236 5.10 3.54 14.14
CA GLU A 236 6.21 2.62 14.42
C GLU A 236 6.40 1.59 13.31
N ARG A 237 5.31 1.25 12.61
CA ARG A 237 5.32 0.37 11.42
C ARG A 237 5.59 1.12 10.11
N GLY A 238 5.90 2.41 10.17
CA GLY A 238 6.31 3.23 9.03
C GLY A 238 5.22 4.15 8.47
N ASN A 239 3.96 4.09 8.92
CA ASN A 239 2.87 4.88 8.34
C ASN A 239 3.09 6.40 8.52
N VAL A 240 3.48 7.08 7.46
CA VAL A 240 3.76 8.53 7.46
C VAL A 240 2.51 9.38 7.66
N TYR A 241 1.34 8.92 7.23
CA TYR A 241 0.08 9.59 7.53
C TYR A 241 -0.20 9.65 9.04
N ALA A 242 -0.01 8.52 9.72
CA ALA A 242 -0.12 8.45 11.17
C ALA A 242 0.92 9.32 11.87
N HIS A 243 2.16 9.37 11.36
CA HIS A 243 3.19 10.28 11.86
C HIS A 243 2.76 11.75 11.78
N GLY A 244 2.23 12.21 10.65
CA GLY A 244 1.73 13.58 10.49
C GLY A 244 0.66 13.94 11.52
N HIS A 245 -0.28 13.02 11.79
CA HIS A 245 -1.29 13.19 12.83
C HIS A 245 -0.72 13.18 14.25
N LEU A 246 0.33 12.39 14.52
CA LEU A 246 1.03 12.44 15.81
C LEU A 246 1.74 13.78 16.03
N VAL A 247 2.36 14.34 14.99
CA VAL A 247 2.95 15.68 15.06
C VAL A 247 1.89 16.70 15.44
N SER A 248 0.74 16.69 14.76
CA SER A 248 -0.42 17.52 15.09
C SER A 248 -0.89 17.32 16.54
N TYR A 249 -1.02 16.06 16.98
CA TYR A 249 -1.44 15.72 18.34
C TYR A 249 -0.48 16.31 19.39
N TYR A 250 0.84 16.11 19.24
CA TYR A 250 1.81 16.61 20.18
C TYR A 250 1.87 18.14 20.18
N TYR A 251 1.76 18.77 19.02
CA TYR A 251 1.70 20.23 18.90
C TYR A 251 0.50 20.80 19.66
N ASN A 252 -0.72 20.25 19.44
CA ASN A 252 -1.95 20.70 20.10
C ASN A 252 -1.94 20.46 21.62
N ARG A 253 -1.15 19.51 22.10
CA ARG A 253 -0.89 19.26 23.52
C ARG A 253 0.24 20.12 24.08
N LYS A 254 0.77 21.06 23.32
CA LYS A 254 1.91 21.92 23.68
C LYS A 254 3.20 21.16 24.00
N LEU A 255 3.33 19.93 23.51
CA LEU A 255 4.55 19.12 23.59
C LEU A 255 5.45 19.42 22.39
N PHE A 256 5.81 20.69 22.24
CA PHE A 256 6.43 21.25 21.04
C PHE A 256 7.77 20.62 20.67
N THR A 257 8.62 20.32 21.66
CA THR A 257 9.91 19.65 21.42
C THR A 257 9.69 18.31 20.75
N LYS A 258 8.77 17.50 21.29
CA LYS A 258 8.44 16.18 20.73
C LYS A 258 7.81 16.27 19.35
N ALA A 259 6.93 17.27 19.12
CA ALA A 259 6.34 17.53 17.82
C ALA A 259 7.42 17.89 16.78
N ALA A 260 8.35 18.79 17.12
CA ALA A 260 9.42 19.21 16.23
C ALA A 260 10.42 18.07 15.93
N GLU A 261 10.80 17.25 16.92
CA GLU A 261 11.66 16.09 16.73
C GLU A 261 11.04 15.05 15.81
N LEU A 262 9.76 14.75 16.02
CA LEU A 262 9.03 13.80 15.18
C LEU A 262 8.87 14.32 13.75
N ALA A 263 8.52 15.60 13.58
CA ALA A 263 8.39 16.22 12.28
C ALA A 263 9.71 16.19 11.48
N LYS A 264 10.85 16.48 12.13
CA LYS A 264 12.18 16.43 11.48
C LYS A 264 12.50 15.08 10.87
N LYS A 265 12.07 13.97 11.48
CA LYS A 265 12.31 12.61 10.97
C LYS A 265 11.60 12.38 9.63
N ILE A 266 10.42 12.96 9.46
CA ILE A 266 9.54 12.72 8.30
C ILE A 266 9.87 13.64 7.14
N VAL A 267 10.21 14.91 7.41
CA VAL A 267 10.41 15.91 6.36
C VAL A 267 11.69 15.72 5.54
N GLN A 268 12.56 14.79 5.94
CA GLN A 268 13.78 14.43 5.22
C GLN A 268 13.53 13.51 4.02
N CYS A 269 12.32 12.95 3.89
CA CYS A 269 11.98 12.05 2.78
C CYS A 269 11.66 12.86 1.52
N ASP A 270 12.46 12.67 0.48
CA ASP A 270 12.32 13.44 -0.77
C ASP A 270 11.52 12.70 -1.86
N ASN A 271 11.35 11.37 -1.77
CA ASN A 271 10.61 10.59 -2.76
C ASN A 271 9.33 9.99 -2.16
N LEU A 272 8.20 10.67 -2.43
CA LEU A 272 6.87 10.30 -1.94
C LEU A 272 6.39 8.94 -2.46
N ASP A 273 6.64 8.64 -3.73
CA ASP A 273 6.11 7.43 -4.37
C ASP A 273 6.87 6.18 -3.89
N LEU A 274 8.19 6.27 -3.74
CA LEU A 274 8.98 5.20 -3.14
C LEU A 274 8.58 4.95 -1.68
N LEU A 275 8.37 6.00 -0.91
CA LEU A 275 7.97 5.90 0.48
C LEU A 275 6.57 5.26 0.59
N ALA A 276 5.62 5.73 -0.19
CA ALA A 276 4.25 5.19 -0.21
C ALA A 276 4.23 3.70 -0.61
N THR A 277 5.08 3.32 -1.56
CA THR A 277 5.22 1.91 -2.00
C THR A 277 5.86 1.05 -0.90
N ALA A 278 6.90 1.55 -0.22
CA ALA A 278 7.57 0.83 0.86
C ALA A 278 6.66 0.58 2.07
N GLU A 279 5.73 1.50 2.33
CA GLU A 279 4.79 1.45 3.46
C GLU A 279 3.44 0.79 3.11
N ASP A 280 3.26 0.39 1.86
CA ASP A 280 1.98 -0.11 1.30
C ASP A 280 0.79 0.83 1.59
N CYS A 281 1.07 2.14 1.52
CA CYS A 281 0.10 3.22 1.73
C CYS A 281 -0.17 3.97 0.43
N LEU A 282 -1.37 4.57 0.33
CA LEU A 282 -1.68 5.41 -0.82
C LEU A 282 -0.83 6.70 -0.81
N PRO A 283 -0.20 7.08 -1.94
CA PRO A 283 0.62 8.29 -2.06
C PRO A 283 -0.07 9.57 -1.57
N VAL A 284 -1.39 9.64 -1.73
CA VAL A 284 -2.22 10.76 -1.27
C VAL A 284 -2.21 10.94 0.27
N TYR A 285 -2.19 9.84 1.02
CA TYR A 285 -2.13 9.91 2.48
C TYR A 285 -0.70 10.14 2.98
N THR A 286 0.28 9.54 2.32
CA THR A 286 1.71 9.83 2.59
C THR A 286 2.00 11.31 2.38
N ALA A 287 1.51 11.91 1.26
CA ALA A 287 1.61 13.34 0.98
C ALA A 287 0.99 14.20 2.10
N LYS A 288 -0.22 13.84 2.56
CA LYS A 288 -0.88 14.54 3.68
C LYS A 288 -0.05 14.52 4.95
N GLY A 289 0.47 13.36 5.32
CA GLY A 289 1.32 13.20 6.51
C GLY A 289 2.55 14.10 6.46
N ILE A 290 3.25 14.13 5.32
CA ILE A 290 4.45 14.97 5.13
C ILE A 290 4.08 16.47 5.10
N ALA A 291 2.98 16.86 4.46
CA ALA A 291 2.52 18.25 4.46
C ALA A 291 2.20 18.74 5.89
N MET A 292 1.49 17.93 6.69
CA MET A 292 1.22 18.23 8.10
C MET A 292 2.51 18.38 8.91
N ALA A 293 3.47 17.45 8.75
CA ALA A 293 4.74 17.50 9.46
C ALA A 293 5.53 18.78 9.11
N ASN A 294 5.62 19.13 7.82
CA ASN A 294 6.26 20.38 7.39
C ASN A 294 5.57 21.62 7.96
N PHE A 295 4.23 21.65 7.94
CA PHE A 295 3.47 22.78 8.47
C PHE A 295 3.72 23.02 9.96
N TYR A 296 3.62 21.97 10.79
CA TYR A 296 3.84 22.11 12.22
C TYR A 296 5.30 22.37 12.58
N LEU A 297 6.26 21.81 11.84
CA LEU A 297 7.67 22.14 11.99
C LEU A 297 7.94 23.63 11.68
N ALA A 298 7.34 24.13 10.60
CA ALA A 298 7.42 25.54 10.23
C ALA A 298 6.89 26.44 11.36
N ARG A 299 5.76 26.07 11.99
CA ARG A 299 5.23 26.81 13.14
C ARG A 299 6.17 26.78 14.35
N CYS A 300 6.73 25.63 14.65
CA CYS A 300 7.72 25.50 15.73
C CYS A 300 8.94 26.38 15.49
N LEU A 301 9.47 26.39 14.26
CA LEU A 301 10.61 27.23 13.87
C LEU A 301 10.27 28.73 13.87
N HIS A 302 9.07 29.10 13.38
CA HIS A 302 8.65 30.50 13.32
C HIS A 302 8.49 31.10 14.70
N LEU A 303 7.86 30.37 15.63
CA LEU A 303 7.49 30.85 16.97
C LEU A 303 8.51 30.47 18.04
N GLY A 304 9.57 29.72 17.72
CA GLY A 304 10.54 29.24 18.72
C GLY A 304 9.96 28.21 19.70
N LEU A 305 8.98 27.41 19.26
CA LEU A 305 8.29 26.45 20.12
C LEU A 305 9.02 25.11 20.15
N GLY A 306 9.69 24.81 21.26
CA GLY A 306 10.43 23.55 21.45
C GLY A 306 11.69 23.38 20.59
N ILE A 307 12.05 24.40 19.80
CA ILE A 307 13.21 24.46 18.93
C ILE A 307 13.69 25.92 18.81
N LYS A 308 14.99 26.11 18.52
CA LYS A 308 15.51 27.45 18.26
C LYS A 308 14.79 28.08 17.05
N PRO A 309 14.33 29.34 17.16
CA PRO A 309 13.63 30.01 16.07
C PRO A 309 14.54 30.19 14.86
N ASP A 310 13.98 29.92 13.67
CA ASP A 310 14.60 30.11 12.36
C ASP A 310 13.50 30.46 11.35
N THR A 311 13.39 31.76 11.05
CA THR A 311 12.32 32.28 10.18
C THR A 311 12.49 31.85 8.73
N ASP A 312 13.73 31.69 8.26
CA ASP A 312 13.97 31.33 6.86
C ASP A 312 13.74 29.84 6.63
N ALA A 313 14.18 28.98 7.53
CA ALA A 313 13.80 27.57 7.52
C ALA A 313 12.28 27.40 7.64
N ALA A 314 11.60 28.17 8.49
CA ALA A 314 10.14 28.15 8.63
C ALA A 314 9.43 28.44 7.28
N LYS A 315 9.85 29.49 6.56
CA LYS A 315 9.30 29.83 5.24
C LYS A 315 9.45 28.69 4.23
N GLN A 316 10.62 28.02 4.22
CA GLN A 316 10.90 26.89 3.34
C GLN A 316 9.95 25.72 3.64
N HIS A 317 9.75 25.38 4.93
CA HIS A 317 8.85 24.31 5.33
C HIS A 317 7.37 24.63 5.04
N TYR A 318 6.91 25.87 5.24
CA TYR A 318 5.56 26.29 4.81
C TYR A 318 5.37 26.13 3.30
N LYS A 319 6.35 26.58 2.50
CA LYS A 319 6.31 26.42 1.05
C LYS A 319 6.30 24.93 0.66
N LYS A 320 7.14 24.10 1.28
CA LYS A 320 7.18 22.64 1.02
C LYS A 320 5.84 21.99 1.36
N ALA A 321 5.22 22.34 2.48
CA ALA A 321 3.89 21.86 2.85
C ALA A 321 2.83 22.17 1.78
N ALA A 322 2.74 23.44 1.34
CA ALA A 322 1.79 23.87 0.33
C ALA A 322 2.03 23.23 -1.04
N CYS A 323 3.30 22.96 -1.42
CA CYS A 323 3.63 22.27 -2.66
C CYS A 323 3.24 20.79 -2.63
N ILE A 324 3.32 20.12 -1.46
CA ILE A 324 3.02 18.70 -1.30
C ILE A 324 1.52 18.46 -1.24
N ASP A 325 0.79 19.23 -0.41
CA ASP A 325 -0.67 19.15 -0.28
C ASP A 325 -1.23 20.54 0.10
N ALA A 326 -1.74 21.25 -0.91
CA ALA A 326 -2.26 22.59 -0.76
C ALA A 326 -3.55 22.62 0.09
N ASP A 327 -4.41 21.61 -0.07
CA ASP A 327 -5.71 21.54 0.63
C ASP A 327 -5.49 21.39 2.14
N VAL A 328 -4.70 20.41 2.54
CA VAL A 328 -4.34 20.20 3.96
C VAL A 328 -3.64 21.42 4.54
N THR A 329 -2.74 22.05 3.80
CA THR A 329 -2.02 23.23 4.27
C THR A 329 -2.96 24.41 4.47
N SER A 330 -3.93 24.61 3.56
CA SER A 330 -4.98 25.65 3.67
C SER A 330 -5.88 25.41 4.89
N ASP A 331 -6.33 24.18 5.10
CA ASP A 331 -7.14 23.81 6.25
C ASP A 331 -6.43 24.08 7.57
N LEU A 332 -5.14 23.70 7.68
CA LEU A 332 -4.32 23.97 8.86
C LEU A 332 -4.07 25.48 9.07
N GLN A 333 -3.93 26.25 7.99
CA GLN A 333 -3.84 27.72 8.11
C GLN A 333 -5.13 28.32 8.63
N CYS A 334 -6.27 27.85 8.13
CA CYS A 334 -7.58 28.27 8.64
C CYS A 334 -7.72 27.95 10.13
N ASP A 335 -7.31 26.76 10.57
CA ASP A 335 -7.35 26.38 12.00
C ASP A 335 -6.49 27.31 12.87
N VAL A 336 -5.34 27.77 12.36
CA VAL A 336 -4.50 28.77 13.03
C VAL A 336 -5.19 30.11 13.13
N ILE A 337 -5.79 30.59 12.02
CA ILE A 337 -6.46 31.91 11.98
C ILE A 337 -7.65 31.93 12.93
N TYR A 338 -8.40 30.84 13.04
CA TYR A 338 -9.55 30.73 13.95
C TYR A 338 -9.18 30.25 15.35
N GLY A 339 -7.90 30.17 15.70
CA GLY A 339 -7.45 29.81 17.04
C GLY A 339 -7.78 28.37 17.46
N ARG A 340 -7.93 27.46 16.48
CA ARG A 340 -8.19 26.04 16.72
C ARG A 340 -6.90 25.24 16.92
N VAL A 341 -5.76 25.83 16.60
CA VAL A 341 -4.40 25.25 16.70
C VAL A 341 -3.42 26.27 17.27
#